data_63a11c9eb11eee650f345ab1e3993885
#
_entry.id   63a11c9eb11eee650f345ab1e3993885
#
_cell.length_a   1.000
_cell.length_b   1.000
_cell.length_c   1.000
_cell.angle_alpha   90.00
_cell.angle_beta   90.00
_cell.angle_gamma   90.00
#
_symmetry.space_group_name_H-M   'P 1'
#
loop_
_entity.id
_entity.type
_entity.pdbx_description
1 polymer ?
#
loop_
_entity_poly.entity_id
_entity_poly.type
_entity_poly.pdbx_seq_one_letter_code
_entity_poly.pdbx_strand_id
1 'polypeptide(L)'
;MGLLTGKTALITGAARGIGKAIALKFAQEGANIAFTDLFVDEEHGGLATEREIAALGVKVKGYASNAAAFAQTAETVNQIKADFGSIDILVNNAGITKDTLMLKMT
;
A
#
# COMPACT_ATOMS: atom_id res chain seq x y z
N MET A 1 -15.77 -4.40 10.42
CA MET A 1 -15.55 -3.89 11.75
C MET A 1 -14.40 -2.93 11.80
N GLY A 2 -14.36 -1.85 12.13
CA GLY A 2 -13.34 -0.84 11.89
C GLY A 2 -12.19 -0.83 12.89
N LEU A 3 -11.46 -1.92 13.03
CA LEU A 3 -10.30 -1.96 13.90
C LEU A 3 -9.25 -0.91 13.53
N LEU A 4 -9.17 -0.56 12.25
CA LEU A 4 -8.17 0.37 11.74
C LEU A 4 -8.80 1.67 11.23
N THR A 5 -10.02 1.94 11.62
CA THR A 5 -10.74 3.14 11.18
C THR A 5 -9.92 4.40 11.47
N GLY A 6 -9.73 5.22 10.46
CA GLY A 6 -8.96 6.46 10.59
C GLY A 6 -7.46 6.29 10.50
N LYS A 7 -6.96 5.06 10.44
CA LYS A 7 -5.54 4.81 10.25
C LYS A 7 -5.18 4.81 8.77
N THR A 8 -3.94 5.15 8.45
CA THR A 8 -3.43 5.09 7.10
C THR A 8 -2.33 4.03 7.04
N ALA A 9 -2.49 3.08 6.13
CA ALA A 9 -1.50 2.03 5.92
C ALA A 9 -0.79 2.26 4.58
N LEU A 10 0.53 2.21 4.60
CA LEU A 10 1.34 2.24 3.39
C LEU A 10 1.82 0.81 3.14
N ILE A 11 1.49 0.28 1.96
CA ILE A 11 1.84 -1.08 1.59
C ILE A 11 2.61 -1.03 0.28
N THR A 12 3.84 -1.51 0.31
CA THR A 12 4.66 -1.53 -0.91
C THR A 12 4.39 -2.80 -1.69
N GLY A 13 4.41 -2.71 -3.02
CA GLY A 13 4.18 -3.87 -3.88
C GLY A 13 2.75 -4.38 -3.83
N ALA A 14 1.77 -3.50 -3.72
CA ALA A 14 0.39 -3.90 -3.47
C ALA A 14 -0.52 -3.91 -4.71
N ALA A 15 0.03 -3.71 -5.91
CA ALA A 15 -0.81 -3.74 -7.11
C ALA A 15 -1.43 -5.12 -7.34
N ARG A 16 -0.79 -6.16 -6.85
CA ARG A 16 -1.27 -7.54 -7.03
C ARG A 16 -0.65 -8.45 -5.98
N GLY A 17 -1.07 -9.72 -5.97
CA GLY A 17 -0.49 -10.75 -5.14
C GLY A 17 -0.73 -10.54 -3.66
N ILE A 18 0.27 -10.89 -2.85
CA ILE A 18 0.16 -10.83 -1.39
C ILE A 18 -0.06 -9.40 -0.91
N GLY A 19 0.64 -8.44 -1.52
CA GLY A 19 0.49 -7.05 -1.14
C GLY A 19 -0.94 -6.55 -1.35
N LYS A 20 -1.55 -6.92 -2.47
CA LYS A 20 -2.94 -6.57 -2.73
C LYS A 20 -3.88 -7.19 -1.70
N ALA A 21 -3.65 -8.46 -1.35
CA ALA A 21 -4.48 -9.14 -0.35
C ALA A 21 -4.38 -8.45 1.01
N ILE A 22 -3.18 -8.02 1.40
CA ILE A 22 -2.97 -7.30 2.65
C ILE A 22 -3.71 -5.96 2.61
N ALA A 23 -3.61 -5.24 1.49
CA ALA A 23 -4.27 -3.94 1.35
C ALA A 23 -5.79 -4.08 1.47
N LEU A 24 -6.36 -5.09 0.83
CA LEU A 24 -7.80 -5.34 0.90
C LEU A 24 -8.23 -5.67 2.33
N LYS A 25 -7.45 -6.49 3.02
CA LYS A 25 -7.77 -6.85 4.39
C LYS A 25 -7.75 -5.63 5.31
N PHE A 26 -6.72 -4.80 5.19
CA PHE A 26 -6.64 -3.59 6.00
C PHE A 26 -7.79 -2.64 5.69
N ALA A 27 -8.14 -2.51 4.41
CA ALA A 27 -9.26 -1.65 4.01
C ALA A 27 -10.59 -2.17 4.58
N GLN A 28 -10.77 -3.48 4.66
CA GLN A 28 -11.95 -4.06 5.27
C GLN A 28 -12.05 -3.71 6.75
N GLU A 29 -10.92 -3.45 7.40
CA GLU A 29 -10.89 -3.02 8.80
C GLU A 29 -10.96 -1.50 8.95
N GLY A 30 -11.17 -0.78 7.87
CA GLY A 30 -11.39 0.66 7.90
C GLY A 30 -10.17 1.52 7.63
N ALA A 31 -9.02 0.91 7.33
CA ALA A 31 -7.81 1.68 7.06
C ALA A 31 -7.88 2.37 5.70
N ASN A 32 -7.36 3.58 5.64
CA ASN A 32 -7.09 4.22 4.37
C ASN A 32 -5.80 3.64 3.82
N ILE A 33 -5.73 3.46 2.50
CA ILE A 33 -4.65 2.70 1.90
C ILE A 33 -3.85 3.59 0.94
N ALA A 34 -2.55 3.69 1.19
CA ALA A 34 -1.60 4.18 0.21
C ALA A 34 -0.75 2.97 -0.19
N PHE A 35 -0.60 2.73 -1.48
CA PHE A 35 0.24 1.61 -1.89
C PHE A 35 1.18 2.04 -2.99
N THR A 36 2.30 1.33 -3.09
CA THR A 36 3.27 1.58 -4.14
C THR A 36 3.49 0.33 -4.95
N ASP A 37 3.83 0.51 -6.21
CA ASP A 37 4.29 -0.56 -7.06
C ASP A 37 5.09 0.08 -8.20
N LEU A 38 5.78 -0.75 -8.99
CA LEU A 38 6.52 -0.23 -10.14
C LEU A 38 5.57 0.40 -11.14
N PHE A 39 4.40 -0.17 -11.31
CA PHE A 39 3.39 0.32 -12.24
C PHE A 39 2.05 0.42 -11.54
N VAL A 40 1.39 1.56 -11.69
CA VAL A 40 0.03 1.74 -11.21
C VAL A 40 -0.80 2.14 -12.43
N ASP A 41 -1.19 1.15 -13.21
CA ASP A 41 -1.94 1.33 -14.44
C ASP A 41 -2.89 0.14 -14.65
N GLU A 42 -3.67 0.20 -15.73
CA GLU A 42 -4.63 -0.87 -16.01
C GLU A 42 -3.95 -2.18 -16.38
N GLU A 43 -2.84 -2.09 -17.12
CA GLU A 43 -2.17 -3.28 -17.64
C GLU A 43 -1.58 -4.12 -16.51
N HIS A 44 -1.06 -3.49 -15.49
CA HIS A 44 -0.38 -4.18 -14.38
C HIS A 44 -1.27 -4.34 -13.15
N GLY A 45 -2.52 -3.96 -13.24
CA GLY A 45 -3.50 -4.21 -12.18
C GLY A 45 -3.56 -3.16 -11.07
N GLY A 46 -2.71 -2.14 -11.11
CA GLY A 46 -2.68 -1.12 -10.06
C GLY A 46 -3.96 -0.32 -9.96
N LEU A 47 -4.50 0.11 -11.09
CA LEU A 47 -5.74 0.88 -11.08
C LEU A 47 -6.93 0.02 -10.69
N ALA A 48 -6.92 -1.26 -11.07
CA ALA A 48 -7.98 -2.18 -10.66
C ALA A 48 -7.96 -2.36 -9.14
N THR A 49 -6.77 -2.48 -8.56
CA THR A 49 -6.61 -2.59 -7.11
C THR A 49 -7.13 -1.34 -6.41
N GLU A 50 -6.82 -0.15 -6.94
CA GLU A 50 -7.36 1.09 -6.40
C GLU A 50 -8.89 1.07 -6.38
N ARG A 51 -9.50 0.65 -7.48
CA ARG A 51 -10.96 0.60 -7.57
C ARG A 51 -11.57 -0.39 -6.59
N GLU A 52 -10.95 -1.56 -6.44
CA GLU A 52 -11.44 -2.57 -5.50
C GLU A 52 -11.39 -2.07 -4.07
N ILE A 53 -10.31 -1.41 -3.70
CA ILE A 53 -10.16 -0.87 -2.34
C ILE A 53 -11.14 0.29 -2.12
N ALA A 54 -11.27 1.17 -3.11
CA ALA A 54 -12.19 2.30 -3.00
C ALA A 54 -13.63 1.84 -2.80
N ALA A 55 -13.99 0.69 -3.37
CA ALA A 55 -15.32 0.13 -3.21
C ALA A 55 -15.64 -0.25 -1.76
N LEU A 56 -14.63 -0.39 -0.92
CA LEU A 56 -14.81 -0.67 0.50
C LEU A 56 -15.07 0.59 1.33
N GLY A 57 -15.06 1.75 0.69
CA GLY A 57 -15.44 2.99 1.35
C GLY A 57 -14.30 3.75 2.02
N VAL A 58 -13.06 3.34 1.82
CA VAL A 58 -11.91 4.02 2.39
C VAL A 58 -11.17 4.83 1.32
N LYS A 59 -10.32 5.76 1.76
CA LYS A 59 -9.47 6.50 0.85
C LYS A 59 -8.35 5.60 0.36
N VAL A 60 -8.05 5.65 -0.93
CA VAL A 60 -6.99 4.83 -1.50
C VAL A 60 -6.29 5.60 -2.62
N LYS A 61 -4.98 5.42 -2.71
CA LYS A 61 -4.21 5.95 -3.83
C LYS A 61 -3.00 5.07 -4.06
N GLY A 62 -2.76 4.72 -5.33
CA GLY A 62 -1.57 3.99 -5.73
C GLY A 62 -0.52 4.96 -6.25
N TYR A 63 0.74 4.66 -5.97
CA TYR A 63 1.88 5.46 -6.39
C TYR A 63 2.85 4.59 -7.15
N ALA A 64 3.19 5.00 -8.37
CA ALA A 64 4.21 4.30 -9.13
C ALA A 64 5.56 4.68 -8.53
N SER A 65 6.26 3.71 -7.99
CA SER A 65 7.52 3.95 -7.30
C SER A 65 8.34 2.66 -7.28
N ASN A 66 9.64 2.81 -7.51
CA ASN A 66 10.55 1.69 -7.38
C ASN A 66 11.05 1.62 -5.93
N ALA A 67 10.54 0.66 -5.18
CA ALA A 67 10.88 0.52 -3.77
C ALA A 67 12.37 0.24 -3.52
N ALA A 68 13.09 -0.19 -4.54
CA ALA A 68 14.54 -0.41 -4.44
C ALA A 68 15.33 0.88 -4.61
N ALA A 69 14.71 1.97 -5.08
CA ALA A 69 15.39 3.24 -5.29
C ALA A 69 15.13 4.13 -4.07
N PHE A 70 16.15 4.29 -3.24
CA PHE A 70 16.01 5.00 -1.96
C PHE A 70 15.42 6.42 -2.13
N ALA A 71 15.98 7.21 -3.04
CA ALA A 71 15.53 8.59 -3.23
C ALA A 71 14.07 8.65 -3.68
N GLN A 72 13.68 7.75 -4.57
CA GLN A 72 12.32 7.71 -5.07
C GLN A 72 11.34 7.30 -3.97
N THR A 73 11.76 6.36 -3.12
CA THR A 73 10.94 5.94 -1.99
C THR A 73 10.72 7.10 -1.01
N ALA A 74 11.76 7.87 -0.73
CA ALA A 74 11.64 9.02 0.17
C ALA A 74 10.67 10.07 -0.36
N GLU A 75 10.75 10.36 -1.66
CA GLU A 75 9.83 11.31 -2.29
C GLU A 75 8.40 10.81 -2.22
N THR A 76 8.20 9.52 -2.47
CA THR A 76 6.86 8.92 -2.45
C THR A 76 6.28 8.98 -1.04
N VAL A 77 7.07 8.67 -0.03
CA VAL A 77 6.62 8.74 1.37
C VAL A 77 6.18 10.16 1.72
N ASN A 78 6.96 11.16 1.30
CA ASN A 78 6.59 12.55 1.55
C ASN A 78 5.28 12.91 0.85
N GLN A 79 5.09 12.44 -0.36
CA GLN A 79 3.86 12.68 -1.10
C GLN A 79 2.66 12.03 -0.41
N ILE A 80 2.84 10.80 0.08
CA ILE A 80 1.78 10.11 0.80
C ILE A 80 1.40 10.86 2.07
N LYS A 81 2.38 11.36 2.81
CA LYS A 81 2.10 12.15 4.00
C LYS A 81 1.32 13.42 3.67
N ALA A 82 1.64 14.06 2.54
CA ALA A 82 0.90 15.23 2.11
C ALA A 82 -0.54 14.89 1.74
N ASP A 83 -0.74 13.74 1.11
CA ASP A 83 -2.06 13.34 0.62
C ASP A 83 -2.94 12.76 1.72
N PHE A 84 -2.36 12.03 2.67
CA PHE A 84 -3.11 11.31 3.70
C PHE A 84 -2.98 11.91 5.10
N GLY A 85 -2.02 12.80 5.31
CA GLY A 85 -1.77 13.42 6.60
C GLY A 85 -0.79 12.68 7.49
N SER A 86 -0.84 11.37 7.50
CA SER A 86 0.07 10.56 8.31
C SER A 86 0.16 9.16 7.73
N ILE A 87 1.16 8.41 8.21
CA ILE A 87 1.29 6.99 7.91
C ILE A 87 1.38 6.29 9.26
N ASP A 88 0.38 5.48 9.57
CA ASP A 88 0.29 4.81 10.86
C ASP A 88 0.85 3.39 10.81
N ILE A 89 0.77 2.75 9.64
CA ILE A 89 1.18 1.36 9.45
C ILE A 89 1.99 1.26 8.18
N LEU A 90 3.12 0.57 8.25
CA LEU A 90 3.95 0.32 7.08
C LEU A 90 4.09 -1.18 6.87
N VAL A 91 3.73 -1.65 5.68
CA VAL A 91 3.95 -3.04 5.27
C VAL A 91 4.91 -3.03 4.10
N ASN A 92 6.13 -3.43 4.35
CA ASN A 92 7.18 -3.46 3.33
C ASN A 92 7.17 -4.79 2.59
N ASN A 93 6.21 -4.92 1.67
CA ASN A 93 6.03 -6.16 0.91
C ASN A 93 6.93 -6.23 -0.33
N ALA A 94 7.21 -5.10 -0.96
CA ALA A 94 7.96 -5.09 -2.21
C ALA A 94 9.39 -5.63 -2.06
N GLY A 95 10.00 -5.44 -0.88
CA GLY A 95 11.34 -5.92 -0.62
C GLY A 95 11.41 -7.29 0.01
N ILE A 96 10.29 -7.99 0.13
CA ILE A 96 10.24 -9.27 0.82
C ILE A 96 10.42 -10.40 -0.17
N THR A 97 11.36 -11.30 0.14
CA THR A 97 11.50 -12.57 -0.56
C THR A 97 10.93 -13.67 0.31
N LYS A 98 10.90 -14.90 -0.21
CA LYS A 98 10.44 -16.02 0.59
C LYS A 98 11.21 -16.15 1.90
N ASP A 99 12.51 -15.87 1.83
CA ASP A 99 13.37 -16.06 2.99
C ASP A 99 13.24 -14.96 4.03
N THR A 100 12.81 -13.78 3.62
CA THR A 100 12.76 -12.63 4.52
C THR A 100 11.38 -12.33 5.03
N LEU A 101 10.37 -13.00 4.54
CA LEU A 101 8.98 -12.70 4.89
C LEU A 101 8.76 -12.72 6.41
N MET A 102 9.25 -13.78 7.06
CA MET A 102 9.06 -13.93 8.51
C MET A 102 9.75 -12.82 9.30
N LEU A 103 10.91 -12.39 8.83
CA LEU A 103 11.67 -11.36 9.53
C LEU A 103 10.97 -10.00 9.50
N LYS A 104 10.17 -9.77 8.49
CA LYS A 104 9.46 -8.49 8.35
C LYS A 104 8.18 -8.43 9.14
N MET A 105 7.80 -9.50 9.75
CA MET A 105 6.54 -9.56 10.48
C MET A 105 6.65 -9.11 11.94
N THR A 106 7.80 -8.68 12.35
CA THR A 106 7.99 -8.20 13.73
C THR A 106 7.41 -6.82 13.94
#